data_8981b71ff21dba169294313f1191d60a
#
_entry.id   8981b71ff21dba169294313f1191d60a
#
_cell.length_a   1.000
_cell.length_b   1.000
_cell.length_c   1.000
_cell.angle_alpha   90.00
_cell.angle_beta   90.00
_cell.angle_gamma   90.00
#
_symmetry.space_group_name_H-M   'P 1'
#
loop_
_entity.id
_entity.type
_entity.pdbx_description
1 polymer ?
#
loop_
_entity_poly.entity_id
_entity_poly.type
_entity_poly.pdbx_seq_one_letter_code
_entity_poly.pdbx_strand_id
1 'polypeptide(L)'
;MKIAIIFASVHHGNTRKVVEQIAQNNDVDLIDATQVKEKDLSEYDRIGFASGIYYGKFHQSVLNFASVNLPEYKEVFLICTHGGSAAYQSIETIIKDKHCNVIGKFSCKGYDTFWC
;
A
#
# COMPACT_ATOMS: atom_id res chain seq x y z
N MET A 1 -10.25 -15.25 4.61
CA MET A 1 -9.14 -14.32 4.92
C MET A 1 -9.57 -12.91 4.53
N LYS A 2 -9.42 -11.97 5.45
CA LYS A 2 -9.73 -10.56 5.17
C LYS A 2 -8.46 -9.81 4.81
N ILE A 3 -8.50 -9.09 3.69
CA ILE A 3 -7.36 -8.34 3.18
C ILE A 3 -7.80 -6.90 2.93
N ALA A 4 -6.97 -5.94 3.35
CA ALA A 4 -7.14 -4.54 3.03
C ALA A 4 -5.93 -4.04 2.25
N ILE A 5 -6.15 -3.13 1.31
CA ILE A 5 -5.07 -2.40 0.66
C ILE A 5 -5.27 -0.91 0.89
N ILE A 6 -4.30 -0.31 1.54
CA ILE A 6 -4.24 1.13 1.79
C ILE A 6 -3.42 1.75 0.66
N PHE A 7 -3.99 2.72 -0.03
CA PHE A 7 -3.31 3.33 -1.17
C PHE A 7 -3.51 4.84 -1.19
N ALA A 8 -2.68 5.50 -1.97
CA ALA A 8 -2.88 6.90 -2.34
C ALA A 8 -2.83 6.99 -3.85
N SER A 9 -3.88 7.54 -4.44
CA SER A 9 -3.93 7.73 -5.88
C SER A 9 -3.99 9.22 -6.18
N VAL A 10 -2.87 9.73 -6.68
CA VAL A 10 -2.75 11.12 -7.10
C VAL A 10 -2.19 11.13 -8.52
N HIS A 11 -2.36 12.23 -9.21
CA HIS A 11 -2.00 12.35 -10.61
C HIS A 11 -2.62 11.20 -11.41
N HIS A 12 -2.28 10.84 -12.49
CA HIS A 12 -2.87 9.92 -13.47
C HIS A 12 -3.54 8.64 -12.91
N GLY A 13 -3.60 8.45 -11.60
CA GLY A 13 -4.32 7.34 -11.00
C GLY A 13 -3.72 5.95 -11.24
N ASN A 14 -2.41 5.86 -11.47
CA ASN A 14 -1.77 4.59 -11.77
C ASN A 14 -1.86 3.60 -10.61
N THR A 15 -1.65 4.08 -9.39
CA THR A 15 -1.77 3.22 -8.21
C THR A 15 -3.19 2.71 -8.05
N ARG A 16 -4.19 3.59 -8.25
CA ARG A 16 -5.60 3.18 -8.18
C ARG A 16 -5.91 2.09 -9.19
N LYS A 17 -5.42 2.21 -10.41
CA LYS A 17 -5.65 1.19 -11.45
C LYS A 17 -5.12 -0.17 -11.04
N VAL A 18 -3.93 -0.21 -10.46
CA VAL A 18 -3.31 -1.45 -10.02
C VAL A 18 -4.12 -2.09 -8.89
N VAL A 19 -4.46 -1.33 -7.85
CA VAL A 19 -5.18 -1.90 -6.70
C VAL A 19 -6.60 -2.29 -7.05
N GLU A 20 -7.26 -1.56 -7.93
CA GLU A 20 -8.61 -1.93 -8.40
C GLU A 20 -8.58 -3.22 -9.20
N GLN A 21 -7.55 -3.43 -9.99
CA GLN A 21 -7.38 -4.66 -10.76
C GLN A 21 -7.17 -5.86 -9.84
N ILE A 22 -6.40 -5.69 -8.78
CA ILE A 22 -6.19 -6.72 -7.76
C ILE A 22 -7.52 -7.03 -7.06
N ALA A 23 -8.27 -6.00 -6.69
CA ALA A 23 -9.54 -6.16 -5.98
C ALA A 23 -10.62 -6.84 -6.81
N GLN A 24 -10.60 -6.70 -8.14
CA GLN A 24 -11.57 -7.34 -9.02
C GLN A 24 -11.56 -8.86 -8.90
N ASN A 25 -10.38 -9.43 -8.68
CA ASN A 25 -10.19 -10.88 -8.70
C ASN A 25 -10.07 -11.48 -7.31
N ASN A 26 -10.13 -10.65 -6.25
CA ASN A 26 -9.91 -11.09 -4.89
C ASN A 26 -10.85 -10.33 -3.96
N ASP A 27 -11.16 -10.93 -2.81
CA ASP A 27 -11.98 -10.28 -1.79
C ASP A 27 -11.08 -9.33 -0.99
N VAL A 28 -10.96 -8.09 -1.45
CA VAL A 28 -10.06 -7.09 -0.89
C VAL A 28 -10.79 -5.78 -0.69
N ASP A 29 -10.65 -5.20 0.49
CA ASP A 29 -11.15 -3.86 0.78
C ASP A 29 -10.09 -2.82 0.41
N LEU A 30 -10.49 -1.83 -0.37
CA LEU A 30 -9.60 -0.73 -0.78
C LEU A 30 -9.86 0.49 0.09
N ILE A 31 -8.80 1.05 0.64
CA ILE A 31 -8.88 2.23 1.51
C ILE A 31 -7.97 3.32 0.94
N ASP A 32 -8.56 4.44 0.52
CA ASP A 32 -7.81 5.58 0.01
C ASP A 32 -7.36 6.45 1.18
N ALA A 33 -6.06 6.46 1.45
CA ALA A 33 -5.49 7.19 2.58
C ALA A 33 -5.57 8.71 2.41
N THR A 34 -5.87 9.21 1.21
CA THR A 34 -6.11 10.64 1.01
C THR A 34 -7.49 11.04 1.51
N GLN A 35 -8.41 10.08 1.68
CA GLN A 35 -9.78 10.32 2.11
C GLN A 35 -10.04 9.82 3.53
N VAL A 36 -9.45 8.68 3.90
CA VAL A 36 -9.66 8.03 5.19
C VAL A 36 -8.38 8.17 6.01
N LYS A 37 -8.47 8.77 7.20
CA LYS A 37 -7.31 8.99 8.06
C LYS A 37 -7.19 7.97 9.17
N GLU A 38 -8.31 7.43 9.63
CA GLU A 38 -8.34 6.46 10.71
C GLU A 38 -9.29 5.33 10.39
N LYS A 39 -8.86 4.10 10.65
CA LYS A 39 -9.69 2.92 10.52
C LYS A 39 -9.08 1.79 11.34
N ASP A 40 -9.94 1.05 12.03
CA ASP A 40 -9.52 -0.14 12.76
C ASP A 40 -9.20 -1.26 11.77
N LEU A 41 -7.94 -1.69 11.75
CA LEU A 41 -7.48 -2.74 10.86
C LEU A 41 -7.29 -4.09 11.57
N SER A 42 -7.72 -4.20 12.82
CA SER A 42 -7.46 -5.38 13.63
C SER A 42 -8.06 -6.66 13.05
N GLU A 43 -9.17 -6.56 12.33
CA GLU A 43 -9.86 -7.72 11.76
C GLU A 43 -9.26 -8.23 10.45
N TYR A 44 -8.34 -7.48 9.85
CA TYR A 44 -7.70 -7.90 8.60
C TYR A 44 -6.52 -8.82 8.88
N ASP A 45 -6.44 -9.91 8.13
CA ASP A 45 -5.34 -10.87 8.23
C ASP A 45 -4.09 -10.37 7.52
N ARG A 46 -4.28 -9.70 6.40
CA ARG A 46 -3.18 -9.10 5.62
C ARG A 46 -3.51 -7.68 5.24
N ILE A 47 -2.48 -6.85 5.26
CA ILE A 47 -2.63 -5.43 4.97
C ILE A 47 -1.60 -5.05 3.92
N GLY A 48 -2.08 -4.54 2.79
CA GLY A 48 -1.22 -4.05 1.72
C GLY A 48 -1.11 -2.53 1.76
N PHE A 49 0.06 -2.02 1.42
CA PHE A 49 0.27 -0.59 1.22
C PHE A 49 0.73 -0.37 -0.22
N ALA A 50 0.03 0.49 -0.93
CA ALA A 50 0.30 0.75 -2.35
C ALA A 50 0.47 2.24 -2.58
N SER A 51 1.51 2.62 -3.30
CA SER A 51 1.80 4.03 -3.58
C SER A 51 2.70 4.17 -4.79
N GLY A 52 2.62 5.32 -5.45
CA GLY A 52 3.68 5.80 -6.30
C GLY A 52 4.86 6.25 -5.46
N ILE A 53 5.95 6.63 -6.12
CA ILE A 53 7.15 7.13 -5.44
C ILE A 53 7.24 8.64 -5.62
N TYR A 54 7.37 9.34 -4.50
CA TYR A 54 7.44 10.79 -4.42
C TYR A 54 8.70 11.17 -3.66
N TYR A 55 9.71 11.67 -4.36
CA TYR A 55 11.00 12.03 -3.76
C TYR A 55 11.62 10.84 -2.99
N GLY A 56 11.55 9.66 -3.59
CA GLY A 56 12.12 8.44 -3.00
C GLY A 56 11.30 7.79 -1.90
N LYS A 57 10.05 8.22 -1.69
CA LYS A 57 9.20 7.76 -0.59
C LYS A 57 7.80 7.41 -1.09
N PHE A 58 7.10 6.57 -0.35
CA PHE A 58 5.66 6.40 -0.51
C PHE A 58 4.96 7.73 -0.21
N HIS A 59 3.77 7.90 -0.77
CA HIS A 59 2.99 9.11 -0.54
C HIS A 59 2.78 9.33 0.96
N GLN A 60 2.86 10.58 1.40
CA GLN A 60 2.79 10.91 2.82
C GLN A 60 1.49 10.42 3.48
N SER A 61 0.37 10.45 2.74
CA SER A 61 -0.90 9.97 3.29
C SER A 61 -0.85 8.49 3.68
N VAL A 62 -0.16 7.67 2.87
CA VAL A 62 0.01 6.24 3.16
C VAL A 62 0.91 6.04 4.38
N LEU A 63 1.99 6.79 4.45
CA LEU A 63 2.91 6.73 5.59
C LEU A 63 2.20 7.14 6.89
N ASN A 64 1.44 8.22 6.85
CA ASN A 64 0.67 8.69 8.01
C ASN A 64 -0.37 7.65 8.43
N PHE A 65 -1.08 7.09 7.48
CA PHE A 65 -2.09 6.07 7.76
C PHE A 65 -1.47 4.85 8.45
N ALA A 66 -0.34 4.39 7.94
CA ALA A 66 0.35 3.24 8.52
C ALA A 66 0.81 3.54 9.95
N SER A 67 1.38 4.72 10.20
CA SER A 67 1.84 5.10 11.53
C SER A 67 0.71 5.12 12.55
N VAL A 68 -0.48 5.58 12.14
CA VAL A 68 -1.62 5.72 13.05
C VAL A 68 -2.37 4.40 13.21
N ASN A 69 -2.56 3.64 12.14
CA ASN A 69 -3.56 2.58 12.10
C ASN A 69 -3.01 1.16 12.01
N LEU A 70 -1.76 0.97 11.60
CA LEU A 70 -1.23 -0.38 11.44
C LEU A 70 -1.09 -1.08 12.78
N PRO A 71 -1.82 -2.19 13.03
CA PRO A 71 -1.65 -2.96 14.26
C PRO A 71 -0.31 -3.68 14.26
N GLU A 72 0.14 -4.09 15.43
CA GLU A 72 1.36 -4.90 15.56
C GLU A 72 1.12 -6.33 15.07
N TYR A 73 2.21 -6.97 14.62
CA TYR A 73 2.25 -8.41 14.31
C TYR A 73 1.34 -8.83 13.15
N LYS A 74 1.14 -7.94 12.18
CA LYS A 74 0.37 -8.26 10.97
C LYS A 74 1.28 -8.68 9.82
N GLU A 75 0.75 -9.48 8.92
CA GLU A 75 1.39 -9.74 7.63
C GLU A 75 1.10 -8.58 6.69
N VAL A 76 2.14 -8.04 6.07
CA VAL A 76 2.05 -6.85 5.22
C VAL A 76 2.66 -7.13 3.85
N PHE A 77 2.04 -6.63 2.81
CA PHE A 77 2.64 -6.64 1.49
C PHE A 77 2.69 -5.23 0.91
N LEU A 78 3.60 -5.01 -0.02
CA LEU A 78 3.87 -3.68 -0.55
C LEU A 78 3.71 -3.67 -2.06
N ILE A 79 3.09 -2.62 -2.58
CA ILE A 79 2.92 -2.40 -4.01
C ILE A 79 3.45 -1.01 -4.32
N CYS A 80 4.40 -0.93 -5.24
CA CYS A 80 5.03 0.32 -5.64
C CYS A 80 4.82 0.54 -7.13
N THR A 81 4.18 1.64 -7.49
CA THR A 81 4.10 2.07 -8.89
C THR A 81 5.15 3.17 -9.09
N HIS A 82 5.93 3.07 -10.15
CA HIS A 82 7.07 3.98 -10.34
C HIS A 82 7.35 4.23 -11.81
N GLY A 83 7.99 5.36 -12.08
CA GLY A 83 8.46 5.67 -13.43
C GLY A 83 9.93 5.33 -13.64
N GLY A 84 10.68 5.17 -12.56
CA GLY A 84 12.11 4.87 -12.59
C GLY A 84 12.43 3.64 -11.75
N SER A 85 12.59 3.82 -10.43
CA SER A 85 12.95 2.73 -9.53
C SER A 85 12.01 2.67 -8.34
N ALA A 86 11.77 1.45 -7.84
CA ALA A 86 10.99 1.22 -6.66
C ALA A 86 11.77 1.65 -5.40
N ALA A 87 11.05 2.10 -4.38
CA ALA A 87 11.67 2.50 -3.12
C ALA A 87 10.69 2.18 -1.97
N TYR A 88 11.11 1.30 -1.07
CA TYR A 88 10.24 0.80 -0.01
C TYR A 88 10.68 1.24 1.39
N GLN A 89 11.84 1.87 1.52
CA GLN A 89 12.42 2.13 2.84
C GLN A 89 11.51 2.95 3.75
N SER A 90 10.82 3.94 3.22
CA SER A 90 9.97 4.81 4.01
C SER A 90 8.86 4.06 4.73
N ILE A 91 8.20 3.13 4.04
CA ILE A 91 7.13 2.34 4.62
C ILE A 91 7.67 1.19 5.46
N GLU A 92 8.80 0.59 5.05
CA GLU A 92 9.38 -0.52 5.78
C GLU A 92 9.83 -0.13 7.19
N THR A 93 10.28 1.09 7.38
CA THR A 93 10.66 1.59 8.71
C THR A 93 9.46 1.55 9.66
N ILE A 94 8.30 1.98 9.18
CA ILE A 94 7.07 1.99 9.98
C ILE A 94 6.62 0.55 10.28
N ILE A 95 6.66 -0.31 9.27
CA ILE A 95 6.26 -1.71 9.42
C ILE A 95 7.13 -2.41 10.46
N LYS A 96 8.43 -2.15 10.44
CA LYS A 96 9.38 -2.72 11.39
C LYS A 96 9.08 -2.24 12.82
N ASP A 97 8.75 -0.97 12.99
CA ASP A 97 8.40 -0.41 14.30
C ASP A 97 7.15 -1.06 14.90
N LYS A 98 6.25 -1.56 14.05
CA LYS A 98 5.04 -2.25 14.47
C LYS A 98 5.24 -3.76 14.59
N HIS A 99 6.45 -4.25 14.44
CA HIS A 99 6.77 -5.69 14.49
C HIS A 99 5.98 -6.50 13.48
N CYS A 100 5.65 -5.91 12.35
CA CYS A 100 4.95 -6.59 11.27
C CYS A 100 5.93 -7.26 10.32
N ASN A 101 5.44 -8.24 9.59
CA ASN A 101 6.25 -9.04 8.68
C ASN A 101 5.87 -8.73 7.23
N VAL A 102 6.86 -8.34 6.42
CA VAL A 102 6.64 -8.09 4.99
C VAL A 102 6.69 -9.44 4.26
N ILE A 103 5.56 -9.85 3.70
CA ILE A 103 5.44 -11.13 3.02
C ILE A 103 5.60 -11.02 1.51
N GLY A 104 5.61 -9.83 0.95
CA GLY A 104 5.82 -9.64 -0.49
C GLY A 104 6.00 -8.18 -0.85
N LYS A 105 6.75 -7.96 -1.92
CA LYS A 105 6.95 -6.63 -2.50
C LYS A 105 6.73 -6.73 -4.00
N PHE A 106 5.86 -5.88 -4.54
CA PHE A 106 5.50 -5.88 -5.95
C PHE A 106 5.74 -4.49 -6.52
N SER A 107 6.45 -4.41 -7.64
CA SER A 107 6.69 -3.12 -8.28
C SER A 107 6.18 -3.15 -9.72
N CYS A 108 5.57 -2.04 -10.12
CA CYS A 108 5.00 -1.87 -11.45
C CYS A 108 5.41 -0.53 -12.00
N LYS A 109 5.68 -0.46 -13.30
CA LYS A 109 5.83 0.82 -13.96
C LYS A 109 4.46 1.48 -14.06
N GLY A 110 4.39 2.76 -13.66
CA GLY A 110 3.12 3.45 -13.54
C GLY A 110 2.32 3.59 -14.82
N TYR A 111 2.98 3.49 -15.97
CA TYR A 111 2.30 3.60 -17.29
C TYR A 111 1.96 2.25 -17.89
N ASP A 112 2.38 1.14 -17.28
CA ASP A 112 2.15 -0.21 -17.82
C ASP A 112 1.64 -1.11 -16.71
N THR A 113 0.36 -0.96 -16.40
CA THR A 113 -0.28 -1.68 -15.29
C THR A 113 -0.68 -3.11 -15.65
N PHE A 114 -0.57 -3.50 -16.92
CA PHE A 114 -0.92 -4.85 -17.32
C PHE A 114 0.13 -5.90 -16.96
N TRP A 115 1.35 -5.45 -16.70
CA TRP A 115 2.50 -6.33 -16.51
C TRP A 115 3.06 -6.29 -15.10
N CYS A 116 2.24 -5.95 -14.16
CA CYS A 116 2.64 -5.94 -12.75
C CYS A 116 2.76 -7.33 -12.15
#